data_c6021c31189addddd6023913a1b7bfa9
#
_entry.id   c6021c31189addddd6023913a1b7bfa9
#
_cell.length_a   1.000
_cell.length_b   1.000
_cell.length_c   1.000
_cell.angle_alpha   90.00
_cell.angle_beta   90.00
_cell.angle_gamma   90.00
#
_symmetry.space_group_name_H-M   'P 1'
#
loop_
_entity.id
_entity.type
_entity.pdbx_description
1 polymer ?
#
loop_
_entity_poly.entity_id
_entity_poly.type
_entity_poly.pdbx_seq_one_letter_code
_entity_poly.pdbx_strand_id
1 'polypeptide(L)'
;MAGTHSTASKDLATNAVVDQLDGAGSKLVFRISTSSIGTPGAAVATLTFATPAFGASSSGTATAGAIASDTNATGNAAAVAFASLQTSADVLHIHCAVAASGSDVNMSNGLTVAAGDTVSCSSLTYAALSA
;
A
#
# COMPACT_ATOMS: atom_id res chain seq x y z
N MET A 1 23.96 1.53 -10.78
CA MET A 1 24.58 0.18 -10.71
C MET A 1 23.47 -0.83 -10.45
N ALA A 2 23.41 -1.86 -11.25
CA ALA A 2 22.54 -3.00 -11.01
C ALA A 2 23.39 -4.13 -10.42
N GLY A 3 23.11 -4.50 -9.17
CA GLY A 3 23.86 -5.51 -8.45
C GLY A 3 22.93 -6.54 -7.82
N THR A 4 23.48 -7.67 -7.44
CA THR A 4 22.78 -8.68 -6.64
C THR A 4 23.05 -8.38 -5.16
N HIS A 5 21.98 -8.33 -4.37
CA HIS A 5 22.07 -8.07 -2.94
C HIS A 5 21.96 -9.37 -2.13
N SER A 6 22.71 -9.43 -1.04
CA SER A 6 22.55 -10.53 -0.08
C SER A 6 21.15 -10.48 0.57
N THR A 7 20.70 -11.60 1.09
CA THR A 7 19.43 -11.66 1.84
C THR A 7 19.42 -10.64 2.97
N ALA A 8 20.50 -10.54 3.73
CA ALA A 8 20.61 -9.56 4.83
C ALA A 8 20.44 -8.11 4.34
N SER A 9 21.03 -7.75 3.20
CA SER A 9 20.87 -6.42 2.63
C SER A 9 19.45 -6.15 2.14
N LYS A 10 18.81 -7.15 1.56
CA LYS A 10 17.40 -7.06 1.15
C LYS A 10 16.48 -6.85 2.36
N ASP A 11 16.71 -7.58 3.45
CA ASP A 11 15.94 -7.43 4.68
C ASP A 11 16.14 -6.04 5.30
N LEU A 12 17.37 -5.54 5.35
CA LEU A 12 17.65 -4.19 5.84
C LEU A 12 16.92 -3.12 5.03
N ALA A 13 16.97 -3.20 3.71
CA ALA A 13 16.32 -2.23 2.83
C ALA A 13 14.79 -2.26 2.97
N THR A 14 14.21 -3.44 3.03
CA THR A 14 12.77 -3.62 3.18
C THR A 14 12.30 -3.13 4.55
N ASN A 15 12.99 -3.52 5.63
CA ASN A 15 12.65 -3.08 6.98
C ASN A 15 12.77 -1.55 7.12
N ALA A 16 13.79 -0.93 6.54
CA ALA A 16 13.96 0.52 6.60
C ALA A 16 12.74 1.29 6.06
N VAL A 17 12.08 0.75 5.04
CA VAL A 17 10.87 1.37 4.47
C VAL A 17 9.64 1.03 5.30
N VAL A 18 9.38 -0.23 5.59
CA VAL A 18 8.13 -0.64 6.26
C VAL A 18 8.09 -0.19 7.72
N ASP A 19 9.23 -0.02 8.37
CA ASP A 19 9.31 0.49 9.74
C ASP A 19 8.80 1.94 9.84
N GLN A 20 8.81 2.69 8.75
CA GLN A 20 8.23 4.03 8.70
C GLN A 20 6.70 4.02 8.84
N LEU A 21 6.07 2.86 8.61
CA LEU A 21 4.62 2.67 8.68
C LEU A 21 4.18 2.03 10.00
N ASP A 22 5.10 1.73 10.91
CA ASP A 22 4.80 0.99 12.15
C ASP A 22 4.10 1.83 13.23
N GLY A 23 4.02 3.14 13.05
CA GLY A 23 3.23 4.01 13.94
C GLY A 23 1.73 3.74 13.83
N ALA A 24 1.00 3.99 14.91
CA ALA A 24 -0.45 3.82 14.91
C ALA A 24 -1.14 4.72 13.88
N GLY A 25 -2.14 4.18 13.18
CA GLY A 25 -2.95 4.92 12.22
C GLY A 25 -2.35 5.03 10.81
N SER A 26 -1.30 4.29 10.49
CA SER A 26 -0.81 4.21 9.11
C SER A 26 -1.86 3.62 8.18
N LYS A 27 -1.84 4.03 6.91
CA LYS A 27 -2.94 3.83 5.97
C LYS A 27 -2.48 3.25 4.64
N LEU A 28 -3.36 2.45 4.04
CA LEU A 28 -3.35 2.10 2.64
C LEU A 28 -4.48 2.88 1.95
N VAL A 29 -4.14 3.79 1.06
CA VAL A 29 -5.11 4.71 0.44
C VAL A 29 -5.17 4.46 -1.06
N PHE A 30 -6.36 4.16 -1.56
CA PHE A 30 -6.63 3.97 -2.99
C PHE A 30 -6.94 5.31 -3.65
N ARG A 31 -6.40 5.51 -4.86
CA ARG A 31 -6.45 6.79 -5.58
C ARG A 31 -6.68 6.58 -7.08
N ILE A 32 -7.11 7.62 -7.78
CA ILE A 32 -7.38 7.59 -9.22
C ILE A 32 -6.10 7.85 -10.05
N SER A 33 -6.22 7.80 -11.37
CA SER A 33 -5.09 7.86 -12.32
C SER A 33 -4.30 9.18 -12.32
N THR A 34 -4.86 10.25 -11.77
CA THR A 34 -4.17 11.55 -11.67
C THR A 34 -3.23 11.63 -10.46
N SER A 35 -3.22 10.59 -9.60
CA SER A 35 -2.39 10.55 -8.40
C SER A 35 -0.91 10.34 -8.74
N SER A 36 -0.04 10.97 -7.95
CA SER A 36 1.39 10.72 -7.92
C SER A 36 1.90 10.82 -6.49
N ILE A 37 3.14 10.41 -6.24
CA ILE A 37 3.70 10.49 -4.89
C ILE A 37 3.84 11.94 -4.40
N GLY A 38 4.11 12.88 -5.31
CA GLY A 38 4.20 14.31 -4.98
C GLY A 38 2.86 15.04 -4.99
N THR A 39 1.85 14.49 -5.67
CA THR A 39 0.51 15.07 -5.76
C THR A 39 -0.51 13.93 -5.68
N PRO A 40 -0.77 13.41 -4.47
CA PRO A 40 -1.59 12.21 -4.31
C PRO A 40 -3.08 12.41 -4.65
N GLY A 41 -3.59 13.63 -4.57
CA GLY A 41 -5.01 13.90 -4.84
C GLY A 41 -5.95 13.35 -3.78
N ALA A 42 -7.24 13.23 -4.14
CA ALA A 42 -8.27 12.76 -3.23
C ALA A 42 -8.20 11.24 -3.02
N ALA A 43 -8.53 10.81 -1.81
CA ALA A 43 -8.68 9.39 -1.47
C ALA A 43 -10.00 8.85 -2.02
N VAL A 44 -9.96 7.64 -2.59
CA VAL A 44 -11.15 6.87 -2.97
C VAL A 44 -11.60 5.96 -1.83
N ALA A 45 -10.65 5.27 -1.20
CA ALA A 45 -10.86 4.44 -0.02
C ALA A 45 -9.61 4.49 0.85
N THR A 46 -9.80 4.38 2.17
CA THR A 46 -8.74 4.42 3.17
C THR A 46 -8.83 3.23 4.09
N LEU A 47 -7.87 2.33 4.01
CA LEU A 47 -7.73 1.18 4.90
C LEU A 47 -6.67 1.49 5.96
N THR A 48 -6.86 0.99 7.17
CA THR A 48 -5.94 1.24 8.29
C THR A 48 -5.12 0.00 8.60
N PHE A 49 -3.80 0.15 8.66
CA PHE A 49 -2.90 -0.92 9.08
C PHE A 49 -2.99 -1.20 10.57
N ALA A 50 -2.67 -2.43 10.94
CA ALA A 50 -2.38 -2.79 12.33
C ALA A 50 -1.11 -2.06 12.83
N THR A 51 -0.84 -2.14 14.11
CA THR A 51 0.36 -1.56 14.73
C THR A 51 1.18 -2.69 15.36
N PRO A 52 2.37 -3.02 14.82
CA PRO A 52 3.02 -2.48 13.62
C PRO A 52 2.30 -2.88 12.33
N ALA A 53 2.50 -2.10 11.26
CA ALA A 53 1.85 -2.36 9.98
C ALA A 53 2.37 -3.63 9.31
N PHE A 54 3.67 -3.84 9.33
CA PHE A 54 4.34 -5.00 8.73
C PHE A 54 5.13 -5.79 9.77
N GLY A 55 5.22 -7.10 9.56
CA GLY A 55 6.19 -7.92 10.26
C GLY A 55 7.61 -7.69 9.75
N ALA A 56 8.59 -8.25 10.44
CA ALA A 56 9.98 -8.20 10.01
C ALA A 56 10.16 -8.86 8.65
N SER A 57 11.02 -8.29 7.81
CA SER A 57 11.35 -8.85 6.51
C SER A 57 12.02 -10.21 6.63
N SER A 58 11.67 -11.12 5.74
CA SER A 58 12.32 -12.40 5.55
C SER A 58 12.60 -12.62 4.07
N SER A 59 13.83 -12.91 3.72
CA SER A 59 14.28 -13.05 2.34
C SER A 59 13.95 -11.82 1.47
N GLY A 60 14.01 -10.65 2.06
CA GLY A 60 13.76 -9.37 1.39
C GLY A 60 12.30 -8.96 1.30
N THR A 61 11.37 -9.74 1.83
CA THR A 61 9.92 -9.45 1.77
C THR A 61 9.33 -9.31 3.17
N ALA A 62 8.61 -8.24 3.39
CA ALA A 62 7.79 -8.04 4.59
C ALA A 62 6.31 -8.25 4.25
N THR A 63 5.56 -8.82 5.19
CA THR A 63 4.13 -9.07 5.04
C THR A 63 3.36 -8.21 6.04
N ALA A 64 2.35 -7.51 5.54
CA ALA A 64 1.46 -6.72 6.40
C ALA A 64 0.68 -7.63 7.36
N GLY A 65 0.44 -7.14 8.55
CA GLY A 65 -0.52 -7.73 9.48
C GLY A 65 -1.97 -7.50 9.02
N ALA A 66 -2.91 -7.62 9.94
CA ALA A 66 -4.32 -7.35 9.62
C ALA A 66 -4.50 -5.90 9.12
N ILE A 67 -5.28 -5.75 8.06
CA ILE A 67 -5.62 -4.43 7.49
C ILE A 67 -7.11 -4.24 7.68
N ALA A 68 -7.48 -3.20 8.43
CA ALA A 68 -8.89 -2.88 8.68
C ALA A 68 -9.52 -2.33 7.38
N SER A 69 -10.66 -2.90 6.99
CA SER A 69 -11.39 -2.47 5.80
C SER A 69 -11.94 -1.05 5.96
N ASP A 70 -12.05 -0.35 4.84
CA ASP A 70 -12.87 0.85 4.76
C ASP A 70 -14.32 0.42 4.49
N THR A 71 -15.20 0.62 5.45
CA THR A 71 -16.62 0.23 5.34
C THR A 71 -17.51 1.38 4.87
N ASN A 72 -16.93 2.52 4.57
CA ASN A 72 -17.64 3.70 4.10
C ASN A 72 -16.74 4.52 3.17
N ALA A 73 -16.33 3.92 2.07
CA ALA A 73 -15.44 4.54 1.11
C ALA A 73 -16.01 5.87 0.60
N THR A 74 -15.12 6.83 0.36
CA THR A 74 -15.51 8.11 -0.27
C THR A 74 -15.99 7.88 -1.69
N GLY A 75 -15.35 6.92 -2.39
CA GLY A 75 -15.67 6.59 -3.76
C GLY A 75 -15.21 7.63 -4.78
N ASN A 76 -15.28 7.27 -6.03
CA ASN A 76 -15.03 8.15 -7.16
C ASN A 76 -15.63 7.53 -8.43
N ALA A 77 -16.13 8.37 -9.35
CA ALA A 77 -16.62 7.92 -10.64
C ALA A 77 -15.49 7.37 -11.53
N ALA A 78 -14.26 7.89 -11.37
CA ALA A 78 -13.08 7.37 -12.05
C ALA A 78 -12.57 6.10 -11.35
N ALA A 79 -12.02 5.18 -12.15
CA ALA A 79 -11.44 3.94 -11.62
C ALA A 79 -10.22 4.21 -10.74
N VAL A 80 -10.02 3.35 -9.73
CA VAL A 80 -8.77 3.30 -8.97
C VAL A 80 -7.64 2.88 -9.89
N ALA A 81 -6.51 3.57 -9.80
CA ALA A 81 -5.32 3.29 -10.61
C ALA A 81 -4.04 3.24 -9.76
N PHE A 82 -4.04 3.81 -8.56
CA PHE A 82 -2.90 3.85 -7.66
C PHE A 82 -3.31 3.60 -6.21
N ALA A 83 -2.34 3.18 -5.42
CA ALA A 83 -2.44 3.11 -3.97
C ALA A 83 -1.21 3.74 -3.33
N SER A 84 -1.38 4.35 -2.17
CA SER A 84 -0.29 4.86 -1.36
C SER A 84 -0.27 4.21 0.01
N LEU A 85 0.93 3.90 0.49
CA LEU A 85 1.17 3.49 1.85
C LEU A 85 1.77 4.68 2.59
N GLN A 86 1.08 5.14 3.61
CA GLN A 86 1.38 6.41 4.26
C GLN A 86 1.18 6.36 5.76
N THR A 87 1.81 7.30 6.46
CA THR A 87 1.65 7.45 7.92
C THR A 87 0.30 8.07 8.27
N SER A 88 -0.03 8.09 9.57
CA SER A 88 -1.21 8.79 10.07
C SER A 88 -1.17 10.30 9.80
N ALA A 89 0.01 10.88 9.64
CA ALA A 89 0.23 12.29 9.29
C ALA A 89 0.22 12.53 7.77
N ASP A 90 -0.17 11.52 6.98
CA ASP A 90 -0.27 11.58 5.51
C ASP A 90 1.07 11.77 4.79
N VAL A 91 2.17 11.29 5.40
CA VAL A 91 3.47 11.20 4.74
C VAL A 91 3.50 9.90 3.91
N LEU A 92 3.55 10.04 2.59
CA LEU A 92 3.59 8.92 1.66
C LEU A 92 5.01 8.35 1.58
N HIS A 93 5.13 7.05 1.85
CA HIS A 93 6.40 6.32 1.69
C HIS A 93 6.42 5.46 0.45
N ILE A 94 5.28 4.93 0.01
CA ILE A 94 5.16 4.08 -1.16
C ILE A 94 3.95 4.54 -1.98
N HIS A 95 4.14 4.61 -3.29
CA HIS A 95 3.08 4.87 -4.27
C HIS A 95 3.19 3.80 -5.35
N CYS A 96 2.15 3.01 -5.53
CA CYS A 96 2.18 1.83 -6.39
C CYS A 96 0.96 1.76 -7.31
N ALA A 97 1.07 0.99 -8.39
CA ALA A 97 0.01 0.81 -9.35
C ALA A 97 -1.05 -0.18 -8.86
N VAL A 98 -2.29 0.07 -9.24
CA VAL A 98 -3.45 -0.79 -8.98
C VAL A 98 -4.10 -1.16 -10.31
N ALA A 99 -4.43 -2.44 -10.47
CA ALA A 99 -5.20 -2.95 -11.60
C ALA A 99 -6.09 -4.10 -11.14
N ALA A 100 -6.89 -4.66 -12.05
CA ALA A 100 -7.69 -5.85 -11.75
C ALA A 100 -6.81 -7.09 -11.51
N SER A 101 -5.66 -7.17 -12.18
CA SER A 101 -4.67 -8.24 -12.03
C SER A 101 -3.31 -7.80 -12.58
N GLY A 102 -2.24 -8.50 -12.20
CA GLY A 102 -0.91 -8.31 -12.77
C GLY A 102 -0.23 -6.99 -12.39
N SER A 103 -0.70 -6.29 -11.36
CA SER A 103 -0.12 -5.04 -10.86
C SER A 103 0.44 -5.21 -9.45
N ASP A 104 0.99 -4.15 -8.89
CA ASP A 104 1.52 -4.12 -7.52
C ASP A 104 0.41 -4.44 -6.50
N VAL A 105 -0.76 -3.84 -6.70
CA VAL A 105 -1.97 -4.13 -5.94
C VAL A 105 -3.09 -4.51 -6.91
N ASN A 106 -3.84 -5.57 -6.60
CA ASN A 106 -4.87 -6.08 -7.48
C ASN A 106 -6.26 -5.97 -6.84
N MET A 107 -7.21 -5.39 -7.57
CA MET A 107 -8.61 -5.25 -7.16
C MET A 107 -9.48 -6.16 -8.05
N SER A 108 -9.67 -7.41 -7.65
CA SER A 108 -10.35 -8.44 -8.47
C SER A 108 -11.85 -8.21 -8.63
N ASN A 109 -12.48 -7.45 -7.73
CA ASN A 109 -13.92 -7.19 -7.74
C ASN A 109 -14.31 -5.91 -8.49
N GLY A 110 -13.39 -5.33 -9.24
CA GLY A 110 -13.59 -4.11 -10.00
C GLY A 110 -12.83 -2.92 -9.45
N LEU A 111 -12.56 -1.96 -10.31
CA LEU A 111 -11.71 -0.81 -10.00
C LEU A 111 -12.53 0.44 -9.64
N THR A 112 -13.82 0.45 -9.88
CA THR A 112 -14.69 1.58 -9.54
C THR A 112 -15.32 1.35 -8.17
N VAL A 113 -15.11 2.31 -7.27
CA VAL A 113 -15.61 2.28 -5.89
C VAL A 113 -16.63 3.40 -5.75
N ALA A 114 -17.85 3.06 -5.33
CA ALA A 114 -18.89 4.04 -5.03
C ALA A 114 -18.81 4.52 -3.58
N ALA A 115 -19.38 5.68 -3.31
CA ALA A 115 -19.50 6.19 -1.95
C ALA A 115 -20.31 5.20 -1.09
N GLY A 116 -19.77 4.87 0.09
CA GLY A 116 -20.38 3.91 1.01
C GLY A 116 -19.97 2.45 0.79
N ASP A 117 -19.22 2.15 -0.27
CA ASP A 117 -18.73 0.79 -0.51
C ASP A 117 -17.75 0.34 0.58
N THR A 118 -17.62 -0.96 0.73
CA THR A 118 -16.59 -1.59 1.56
C THR A 118 -15.41 -2.02 0.70
N VAL A 119 -14.22 -1.55 1.05
CA VAL A 119 -12.96 -1.96 0.41
C VAL A 119 -12.11 -2.70 1.43
N SER A 120 -11.65 -3.89 1.05
CA SER A 120 -10.84 -4.77 1.91
C SER A 120 -9.56 -5.17 1.20
N CYS A 121 -8.52 -5.44 2.00
CA CYS A 121 -7.26 -6.02 1.53
C CYS A 121 -6.98 -7.29 2.33
N SER A 122 -6.91 -8.43 1.66
CA SER A 122 -6.69 -9.73 2.31
C SER A 122 -5.20 -10.03 2.53
N SER A 123 -4.33 -9.47 1.73
CA SER A 123 -2.89 -9.71 1.81
C SER A 123 -2.13 -8.57 1.14
N LEU A 124 -1.05 -8.14 1.75
CA LEU A 124 -0.13 -7.15 1.20
C LEU A 124 1.29 -7.47 1.60
N THR A 125 2.18 -7.50 0.63
CA THR A 125 3.62 -7.71 0.85
C THR A 125 4.41 -6.57 0.21
N TYR A 126 5.59 -6.33 0.73
CA TYR A 126 6.51 -5.33 0.20
C TYR A 126 7.93 -5.86 0.16
N ALA A 127 8.62 -5.61 -0.95
CA ALA A 127 10.04 -5.88 -1.11
C ALA A 127 10.72 -4.66 -1.73
N ALA A 128 11.72 -4.11 -1.06
CA ALA A 128 12.44 -2.92 -1.55
C ALA A 128 13.38 -3.25 -2.70
N LEU A 129 13.99 -4.44 -2.68
CA LEU A 129 14.98 -4.87 -3.67
C LEU A 129 14.56 -6.22 -4.27
N SER A 130 14.52 -6.28 -5.60
CA SER A 130 14.15 -7.50 -6.32
C SER A 130 15.36 -8.39 -6.69
N ALA A 131 16.55 -7.85 -6.64
CA ALA A 131 17.76 -8.59 -7.05
C ALA A 131 18.84 -8.60 -5.96
#